data_4b66c5c2fba44afc3e366d68284af8a8
#
_entry.id   4b66c5c2fba44afc3e366d68284af8a8
#
_cell.length_a   1.000
_cell.length_b   1.000
_cell.length_c   1.000
_cell.angle_alpha   90.00
_cell.angle_beta   90.00
_cell.angle_gamma   90.00
#
_symmetry.space_group_name_H-M   'P 1'
#
loop_
_entity.id
_entity.type
_entity.pdbx_description
1 polymer ?
#
loop_
_entity_poly.entity_id
_entity_poly.type
_entity_poly.pdbx_seq_one_letter_code
_entity_poly.pdbx_strand_id
1 'polypeptide(L)'
;MTNNKDKKVLNVPNLRFPEFTNEWGNITIKEACSEFQSGKNIKAEMITGQGLYPVYGGNGLRGFTESYNHDGDYILIGRQGALCGNIRKVTGKTYVTEHAIAVCASKENETTFLQYLFQKMKLGQYSDQSAQPGLAVNKLLRLNINVPSKIEQAKIAKILSLIDERIITQNKIIEKYESLIQAIIYQKKMDGIREGNWQKTELSKVLQERTEKNINGYTVCSVSVSQGVINQIEYLGRSFAAKETSHYNVVKYGDIVYTKSPTGDFPYGIVKRSYIKNAVAVSPLYGVYKPINDNIGVFLHFYFMQSNNAFNYLHPLIQKGAKNTINITNDRFLGNSIPFPIAEDEATYITNALTSIQTKIDMEKSLFRSYEKEKQYLLRQMFI
;
A
#
# COMPACT_ATOMS: atom_id res chain seq x y z
N MET A 1 -45.99 34.12 17.29
CA MET A 1 -45.74 33.99 15.84
C MET A 1 -44.24 34.27 15.60
N THR A 2 -43.44 33.25 15.60
CA THR A 2 -41.99 33.36 15.37
C THR A 2 -41.74 33.08 13.91
N ASN A 3 -41.36 34.13 13.17
CA ASN A 3 -40.92 34.07 11.78
C ASN A 3 -39.72 33.13 11.63
N ASN A 4 -39.96 31.93 11.19
CA ASN A 4 -38.93 31.04 10.69
C ASN A 4 -38.56 31.56 9.27
N LYS A 5 -37.63 32.53 9.18
CA LYS A 5 -37.03 32.93 7.91
C LYS A 5 -36.23 31.73 7.45
N ASP A 6 -36.67 31.09 6.37
CA ASP A 6 -35.90 30.11 5.63
C ASP A 6 -34.52 30.70 5.33
N LYS A 7 -33.51 30.26 6.08
CA LYS A 7 -32.11 30.60 5.75
C LYS A 7 -31.80 29.93 4.40
N LYS A 8 -31.76 30.74 3.35
CA LYS A 8 -31.30 30.29 2.03
C LYS A 8 -29.93 29.61 2.24
N VAL A 9 -29.85 28.30 1.98
CA VAL A 9 -28.60 27.58 2.00
C VAL A 9 -27.81 28.05 0.79
N LEU A 10 -26.71 28.75 1.04
CA LEU A 10 -25.83 29.22 -0.03
C LEU A 10 -25.11 28.04 -0.71
N ASN A 11 -25.01 28.10 -2.03
CA ASN A 11 -24.29 27.08 -2.82
C ASN A 11 -22.77 27.34 -2.78
N VAL A 12 -22.16 27.13 -1.61
CA VAL A 12 -20.73 27.35 -1.34
C VAL A 12 -20.16 26.22 -0.48
N PRO A 13 -18.87 25.87 -0.64
CA PRO A 13 -18.24 24.82 0.19
C PRO A 13 -18.01 25.31 1.63
N ASN A 14 -17.83 24.37 2.55
CA ASN A 14 -17.55 24.67 3.96
C ASN A 14 -16.20 25.35 4.18
N LEU A 15 -15.18 24.96 3.39
CA LEU A 15 -13.85 25.56 3.41
C LEU A 15 -13.61 26.24 2.07
N ARG A 16 -13.34 27.56 2.13
CA ARG A 16 -13.17 28.37 0.94
C ARG A 16 -12.10 29.44 1.14
N PHE A 17 -11.45 29.86 0.09
CA PHE A 17 -10.56 31.01 0.11
C PHE A 17 -11.39 32.29 0.33
N PRO A 18 -10.99 33.19 1.26
CA PRO A 18 -11.82 34.32 1.69
C PRO A 18 -12.10 35.36 0.60
N GLU A 19 -11.25 35.43 -0.45
CA GLU A 19 -11.43 36.34 -1.56
C GLU A 19 -12.56 35.96 -2.51
N PHE A 20 -13.11 34.73 -2.44
CA PHE A 20 -14.22 34.30 -3.28
C PHE A 20 -15.55 34.33 -2.50
N THR A 21 -16.47 35.16 -2.95
CA THR A 21 -17.77 35.39 -2.26
C THR A 21 -18.98 34.93 -3.04
N ASN A 22 -18.88 34.78 -4.38
CA ASN A 22 -19.98 34.39 -5.23
C ASN A 22 -20.41 32.92 -5.02
N GLU A 23 -21.70 32.62 -5.12
CA GLU A 23 -22.18 31.25 -5.12
C GLU A 23 -21.61 30.47 -6.33
N TRP A 24 -21.41 29.14 -6.16
CA TRP A 24 -21.00 28.28 -7.24
C TRP A 24 -22.14 28.07 -8.24
N GLY A 25 -21.85 28.06 -9.54
CA GLY A 25 -22.79 27.74 -10.60
C GLY A 25 -23.09 26.25 -10.64
N ASN A 26 -24.34 25.91 -10.98
CA ASN A 26 -24.76 24.53 -11.19
C ASN A 26 -24.84 24.25 -12.69
N ILE A 27 -24.03 23.31 -13.19
CA ILE A 27 -23.94 22.95 -14.62
C ILE A 27 -23.89 21.42 -14.75
N THR A 28 -24.16 20.92 -15.93
CA THR A 28 -23.97 19.48 -16.22
C THR A 28 -22.50 19.15 -16.49
N ILE A 29 -22.12 17.86 -16.29
CA ILE A 29 -20.78 17.40 -16.71
C ILE A 29 -20.57 17.63 -18.20
N LYS A 30 -21.62 17.53 -19.03
CA LYS A 30 -21.54 17.83 -20.46
C LYS A 30 -21.07 19.26 -20.74
N GLU A 31 -21.61 20.24 -20.01
CA GLU A 31 -21.25 21.66 -20.14
C GLU A 31 -19.84 21.95 -19.60
N ALA A 32 -19.42 21.21 -18.57
CA ALA A 32 -18.11 21.35 -17.95
C ALA A 32 -16.94 20.82 -18.80
N CYS A 33 -17.20 19.97 -19.79
CA CYS A 33 -16.20 19.25 -20.57
C CYS A 33 -16.25 19.61 -22.04
N SER A 34 -15.10 19.80 -22.68
CA SER A 34 -14.97 19.88 -24.13
C SER A 34 -14.95 18.50 -24.78
N GLU A 35 -14.46 17.52 -24.05
CA GLU A 35 -14.41 16.12 -24.45
C GLU A 35 -14.78 15.22 -23.28
N PHE A 36 -15.65 14.23 -23.51
CA PHE A 36 -16.04 13.22 -22.54
C PHE A 36 -16.51 11.97 -23.29
N GLN A 37 -15.58 11.13 -23.68
CA GLN A 37 -15.86 9.97 -24.52
C GLN A 37 -14.99 8.76 -24.20
N SER A 38 -15.45 7.56 -24.53
CA SER A 38 -14.63 6.36 -24.43
C SER A 38 -13.49 6.41 -25.44
N GLY A 39 -12.33 5.90 -25.05
CA GLY A 39 -11.21 5.73 -25.95
C GLY A 39 -11.49 4.71 -27.06
N LYS A 40 -10.46 4.34 -27.81
CA LYS A 40 -10.57 3.48 -28.99
C LYS A 40 -10.03 2.08 -28.72
N ASN A 41 -10.63 1.08 -29.37
CA ASN A 41 -10.11 -0.29 -29.29
C ASN A 41 -8.70 -0.36 -29.87
N ILE A 42 -7.85 -1.20 -29.26
CA ILE A 42 -6.51 -1.54 -29.72
C ILE A 42 -6.32 -3.05 -29.57
N LYS A 43 -5.73 -3.67 -30.59
CA LYS A 43 -5.42 -5.10 -30.55
C LYS A 43 -4.34 -5.37 -29.51
N ALA A 44 -4.46 -6.49 -28.79
CA ALA A 44 -3.53 -6.85 -27.71
C ALA A 44 -2.07 -6.97 -28.21
N GLU A 45 -1.87 -7.44 -29.43
CA GLU A 45 -0.57 -7.57 -30.10
C GLU A 45 0.16 -6.24 -30.37
N MET A 46 -0.59 -5.11 -30.39
CA MET A 46 -0.04 -3.76 -30.55
C MET A 46 0.36 -3.13 -29.21
N ILE A 47 0.12 -3.80 -28.10
CA ILE A 47 0.51 -3.34 -26.76
C ILE A 47 1.74 -4.13 -26.33
N THR A 48 2.85 -3.45 -26.20
CA THR A 48 4.16 -4.03 -25.87
C THR A 48 4.66 -3.53 -24.51
N GLY A 49 5.71 -4.16 -23.98
CA GLY A 49 6.34 -3.73 -22.73
C GLY A 49 7.10 -2.40 -22.86
N GLN A 50 7.43 -1.99 -24.10
CA GLN A 50 8.15 -0.76 -24.42
C GLN A 50 7.61 -0.19 -25.73
N GLY A 51 7.60 1.14 -25.90
CA GLY A 51 7.11 1.82 -27.09
C GLY A 51 7.06 3.32 -26.90
N LEU A 52 6.66 4.07 -27.93
CA LEU A 52 6.69 5.53 -27.92
C LEU A 52 5.61 6.16 -27.03
N TYR A 53 4.41 5.56 -26.98
CA TYR A 53 3.28 6.15 -26.31
C TYR A 53 2.65 5.18 -25.32
N PRO A 54 2.37 5.63 -24.07
CA PRO A 54 1.73 4.79 -23.07
C PRO A 54 0.27 4.52 -23.45
N VAL A 55 -0.17 3.27 -23.22
CA VAL A 55 -1.53 2.79 -23.44
C VAL A 55 -2.25 2.70 -22.10
N TYR A 56 -3.37 3.41 -21.96
CA TYR A 56 -4.17 3.40 -20.74
C TYR A 56 -5.53 2.72 -20.96
N GLY A 57 -5.89 1.86 -20.01
CA GLY A 57 -7.21 1.26 -19.88
C GLY A 57 -7.87 1.64 -18.56
N GLY A 58 -8.99 0.99 -18.22
CA GLY A 58 -9.73 1.25 -16.98
C GLY A 58 -8.93 1.06 -15.70
N ASN A 59 -7.93 0.18 -15.73
CA ASN A 59 -7.05 -0.12 -14.59
C ASN A 59 -5.71 0.66 -14.60
N GLY A 60 -5.53 1.59 -15.52
CA GLY A 60 -4.31 2.37 -15.67
C GLY A 60 -3.43 1.93 -16.84
N LEU A 61 -2.10 2.06 -16.70
CA LEU A 61 -1.13 1.73 -17.74
C LEU A 61 -1.17 0.22 -18.06
N ARG A 62 -1.31 -0.10 -19.35
CA ARG A 62 -1.32 -1.48 -19.88
C ARG A 62 -0.04 -1.87 -20.61
N GLY A 63 0.75 -0.90 -21.01
CA GLY A 63 1.94 -1.05 -21.82
C GLY A 63 2.13 0.17 -22.72
N PHE A 64 2.77 -0.04 -23.86
CA PHE A 64 3.12 1.01 -24.80
C PHE A 64 2.73 0.62 -26.23
N THR A 65 2.62 1.61 -27.11
CA THR A 65 2.33 1.43 -28.55
C THR A 65 3.04 2.49 -29.39
N GLU A 66 3.04 2.32 -30.71
CA GLU A 66 3.67 3.25 -31.66
C GLU A 66 2.74 4.39 -32.10
N SER A 67 1.49 4.41 -31.66
CA SER A 67 0.50 5.43 -31.99
C SER A 67 -0.16 6.02 -30.77
N TYR A 68 -0.72 7.23 -30.91
CA TYR A 68 -1.51 7.87 -29.86
C TYR A 68 -2.87 8.30 -30.43
N ASN A 69 -3.86 8.48 -29.57
CA ASN A 69 -5.18 8.98 -29.94
C ASN A 69 -5.60 10.22 -29.14
N HIS A 70 -4.81 10.61 -28.12
CA HIS A 70 -5.00 11.84 -27.34
C HIS A 70 -3.65 12.53 -27.16
N ASP A 71 -3.65 13.88 -27.14
CA ASP A 71 -2.47 14.72 -26.87
C ASP A 71 -2.89 15.92 -26.02
N GLY A 72 -2.32 16.06 -24.84
CA GLY A 72 -2.65 17.11 -23.85
C GLY A 72 -2.97 16.56 -22.46
N ASP A 73 -3.66 17.39 -21.67
CA ASP A 73 -4.07 17.06 -20.30
C ASP A 73 -5.46 16.43 -20.28
N TYR A 74 -5.54 15.16 -19.90
CA TYR A 74 -6.76 14.40 -19.81
C TYR A 74 -6.98 13.78 -18.44
N ILE A 75 -8.24 13.71 -18.03
CA ILE A 75 -8.71 12.85 -16.96
C ILE A 75 -9.16 11.54 -17.60
N LEU A 76 -8.66 10.42 -17.09
CA LEU A 76 -9.12 9.09 -17.46
C LEU A 76 -10.01 8.53 -16.36
N ILE A 77 -11.22 8.06 -16.73
CA ILE A 77 -12.16 7.42 -15.81
C ILE A 77 -12.26 5.94 -16.21
N GLY A 78 -11.97 5.04 -15.27
CA GLY A 78 -12.14 3.61 -15.49
C GLY A 78 -13.60 3.28 -15.83
N ARG A 79 -13.84 2.67 -16.99
CA ARG A 79 -15.21 2.44 -17.48
C ARG A 79 -15.80 1.12 -17.05
N GLN A 80 -14.97 0.08 -16.87
CA GLN A 80 -15.43 -1.30 -16.63
C GLN A 80 -14.57 -2.01 -15.58
N GLY A 81 -15.15 -3.07 -14.96
CA GLY A 81 -14.47 -3.95 -14.03
C GLY A 81 -14.34 -3.41 -12.60
N ALA A 82 -13.51 -4.06 -11.78
CA ALA A 82 -13.35 -3.77 -10.36
C ALA A 82 -12.89 -2.34 -10.04
N LEU A 83 -12.20 -1.68 -10.97
CA LEU A 83 -11.75 -0.28 -10.86
C LEU A 83 -12.64 0.70 -11.63
N CYS A 84 -13.88 0.32 -11.88
CA CYS A 84 -14.88 1.19 -12.51
C CYS A 84 -15.05 2.47 -11.68
N GLY A 85 -14.95 3.64 -12.34
CA GLY A 85 -15.01 4.95 -11.68
C GLY A 85 -13.68 5.43 -11.09
N ASN A 86 -12.58 4.68 -11.22
CA ASN A 86 -11.26 5.15 -10.83
C ASN A 86 -10.81 6.33 -11.71
N ILE A 87 -10.21 7.35 -11.09
CA ILE A 87 -9.82 8.61 -11.74
C ILE A 87 -8.31 8.71 -11.81
N ARG A 88 -7.79 9.01 -13.00
CA ARG A 88 -6.36 9.24 -13.24
C ARG A 88 -6.17 10.44 -14.15
N LYS A 89 -5.19 11.30 -13.89
CA LYS A 89 -4.73 12.32 -14.84
C LYS A 89 -3.58 11.76 -15.69
N VAL A 90 -3.59 12.08 -16.97
CA VAL A 90 -2.49 11.82 -17.92
C VAL A 90 -2.17 13.11 -18.68
N THR A 91 -0.94 13.25 -19.13
CA THR A 91 -0.45 14.43 -19.85
C THR A 91 0.37 14.00 -21.04
N GLY A 92 0.25 14.74 -22.16
CA GLY A 92 0.98 14.48 -23.40
C GLY A 92 0.34 13.40 -24.25
N LYS A 93 1.12 12.85 -25.18
CA LYS A 93 0.65 11.86 -26.15
C LYS A 93 0.40 10.51 -25.50
N THR A 94 -0.84 10.04 -25.53
CA THR A 94 -1.27 8.78 -24.91
C THR A 94 -2.24 8.03 -25.82
N TYR A 95 -2.32 6.71 -25.67
CA TYR A 95 -3.39 5.92 -26.27
C TYR A 95 -4.37 5.52 -25.18
N VAL A 96 -5.61 5.99 -25.29
CA VAL A 96 -6.71 5.64 -24.37
C VAL A 96 -7.56 4.57 -25.02
N THR A 97 -7.74 3.43 -24.30
CA THR A 97 -8.55 2.31 -24.80
C THR A 97 -10.03 2.50 -24.48
N GLU A 98 -10.89 1.72 -25.10
CA GLU A 98 -12.34 1.70 -24.88
C GLU A 98 -12.75 1.38 -23.44
N HIS A 99 -11.84 0.87 -22.62
CA HIS A 99 -12.05 0.56 -21.19
C HIS A 99 -11.86 1.79 -20.28
N ALA A 100 -11.51 2.94 -20.84
CA ALA A 100 -11.43 4.21 -20.12
C ALA A 100 -12.23 5.29 -20.87
N ILE A 101 -12.77 6.25 -20.12
CA ILE A 101 -13.36 7.47 -20.64
C ILE A 101 -12.30 8.56 -20.57
N ALA A 102 -11.99 9.19 -21.70
CA ALA A 102 -11.13 10.35 -21.78
C ALA A 102 -11.95 11.63 -21.60
N VAL A 103 -11.49 12.51 -20.71
CA VAL A 103 -12.18 13.74 -20.36
C VAL A 103 -11.21 14.91 -20.44
N CYS A 104 -11.60 15.97 -21.13
CA CYS A 104 -10.94 17.27 -21.17
C CYS A 104 -11.91 18.35 -20.71
N ALA A 105 -11.47 19.30 -19.90
CA ALA A 105 -12.31 20.41 -19.47
C ALA A 105 -12.65 21.35 -20.63
N SER A 106 -13.79 22.04 -20.55
CA SER A 106 -14.12 23.15 -21.43
C SER A 106 -13.22 24.36 -21.13
N LYS A 107 -13.25 25.38 -22.00
CA LYS A 107 -12.44 26.60 -21.83
C LYS A 107 -12.71 27.33 -20.51
N GLU A 108 -13.92 27.21 -19.96
CA GLU A 108 -14.35 27.86 -18.72
C GLU A 108 -14.00 27.04 -17.47
N ASN A 109 -13.49 25.82 -17.63
CA ASN A 109 -13.18 24.94 -16.51
C ASN A 109 -11.71 24.51 -16.50
N GLU A 110 -11.26 24.01 -15.35
CA GLU A 110 -9.90 23.56 -15.10
C GLU A 110 -9.87 22.02 -15.00
N THR A 111 -9.09 21.39 -15.87
CA THR A 111 -9.03 19.91 -15.94
C THR A 111 -8.66 19.27 -14.61
N THR A 112 -7.69 19.85 -13.90
CA THR A 112 -7.25 19.32 -12.60
C THR A 112 -8.30 19.52 -11.51
N PHE A 113 -9.08 20.61 -11.56
CA PHE A 113 -10.22 20.80 -10.64
C PHE A 113 -11.30 19.72 -10.88
N LEU A 114 -11.67 19.48 -12.15
CA LEU A 114 -12.62 18.44 -12.49
C LEU A 114 -12.14 17.04 -12.07
N GLN A 115 -10.83 16.76 -12.15
CA GLN A 115 -10.25 15.52 -11.63
C GLN A 115 -10.61 15.32 -10.16
N TYR A 116 -10.36 16.33 -9.31
CA TYR A 116 -10.64 16.25 -7.88
C TYR A 116 -12.13 16.21 -7.57
N LEU A 117 -12.94 16.96 -8.31
CA LEU A 117 -14.39 16.90 -8.20
C LEU A 117 -14.90 15.48 -8.50
N PHE A 118 -14.44 14.83 -9.56
CA PHE A 118 -14.83 13.47 -9.91
C PHE A 118 -14.33 12.43 -8.90
N GLN A 119 -13.15 12.64 -8.31
CA GLN A 119 -12.67 11.82 -7.17
C GLN A 119 -13.61 11.95 -5.96
N LYS A 120 -14.02 13.18 -5.59
CA LYS A 120 -14.98 13.42 -4.51
C LYS A 120 -16.33 12.79 -4.80
N MET A 121 -16.79 12.86 -6.05
CA MET A 121 -18.07 12.28 -6.48
C MET A 121 -18.07 10.74 -6.44
N LYS A 122 -16.92 10.07 -6.41
CA LYS A 122 -16.82 8.59 -6.44
C LYS A 122 -17.64 7.98 -7.57
N LEU A 123 -17.30 8.31 -8.81
CA LEU A 123 -18.11 8.01 -10.01
C LEU A 123 -18.49 6.54 -10.17
N GLY A 124 -17.76 5.61 -9.54
CA GLY A 124 -18.12 4.18 -9.51
C GLY A 124 -19.53 3.88 -8.96
N GLN A 125 -20.08 4.75 -8.09
CA GLN A 125 -21.44 4.60 -7.56
C GLN A 125 -22.55 4.72 -8.64
N TYR A 126 -22.24 5.30 -9.80
CA TYR A 126 -23.14 5.44 -10.93
C TYR A 126 -23.07 4.27 -11.93
N SER A 127 -22.25 3.26 -11.63
CA SER A 127 -22.15 2.06 -12.47
C SER A 127 -23.41 1.21 -12.36
N ASP A 128 -23.70 0.47 -13.44
CA ASP A 128 -24.78 -0.50 -13.41
C ASP A 128 -24.43 -1.68 -12.50
N GLN A 129 -25.43 -2.13 -11.71
CA GLN A 129 -25.29 -3.28 -10.80
C GLN A 129 -25.33 -4.59 -11.61
N SER A 130 -24.24 -4.92 -12.29
CA SER A 130 -24.06 -6.17 -13.02
C SER A 130 -22.82 -6.91 -12.52
N ALA A 131 -22.66 -8.17 -12.91
CA ALA A 131 -21.46 -8.97 -12.61
C ALA A 131 -20.16 -8.29 -13.11
N GLN A 132 -20.27 -7.42 -14.13
CA GLN A 132 -19.20 -6.51 -14.55
C GLN A 132 -19.70 -5.08 -14.47
N PRO A 133 -19.39 -4.33 -13.40
CA PRO A 133 -19.76 -2.92 -13.28
C PRO A 133 -19.28 -2.12 -14.47
N GLY A 134 -20.16 -1.26 -15.03
CA GLY A 134 -19.84 -0.43 -16.17
C GLY A 134 -20.44 0.96 -16.06
N LEU A 135 -19.72 2.00 -16.52
CA LEU A 135 -20.19 3.37 -16.58
C LEU A 135 -20.70 3.72 -17.98
N ALA A 136 -21.96 4.13 -18.06
CA ALA A 136 -22.54 4.68 -19.27
C ALA A 136 -22.19 6.16 -19.41
N VAL A 137 -21.46 6.53 -20.46
CA VAL A 137 -21.04 7.91 -20.76
C VAL A 137 -22.23 8.88 -20.72
N ASN A 138 -23.35 8.54 -21.41
CA ASN A 138 -24.53 9.39 -21.46
C ASN A 138 -25.23 9.61 -20.12
N LYS A 139 -25.09 8.66 -19.18
CA LYS A 139 -25.59 8.79 -17.80
C LYS A 139 -24.76 9.80 -17.01
N LEU A 140 -23.43 9.72 -17.12
CA LEU A 140 -22.52 10.64 -16.45
C LEU A 140 -22.66 12.08 -16.98
N LEU A 141 -22.77 12.27 -18.30
CA LEU A 141 -22.90 13.59 -18.92
C LEU A 141 -24.11 14.39 -18.43
N ARG A 142 -25.14 13.73 -17.91
CA ARG A 142 -26.39 14.37 -17.41
C ARG A 142 -26.28 14.73 -15.92
N LEU A 143 -25.24 14.35 -15.22
CA LEU A 143 -25.09 14.68 -13.81
C LEU A 143 -24.80 16.17 -13.66
N ASN A 144 -25.49 16.80 -12.70
CA ASN A 144 -25.24 18.17 -12.30
C ASN A 144 -24.04 18.21 -11.33
N ILE A 145 -23.20 19.21 -11.51
CA ILE A 145 -22.07 19.54 -10.67
C ILE A 145 -22.07 21.00 -10.31
N ASN A 146 -21.55 21.33 -9.15
CA ASN A 146 -21.34 22.71 -8.73
C ASN A 146 -19.89 23.10 -9.03
N VAL A 147 -19.72 24.25 -9.70
CA VAL A 147 -18.39 24.74 -10.08
C VAL A 147 -18.25 26.24 -9.76
N PRO A 148 -17.11 26.67 -9.20
CA PRO A 148 -16.81 28.07 -9.00
C PRO A 148 -16.28 28.74 -10.27
N SER A 149 -15.87 30.01 -10.15
CA SER A 149 -15.11 30.70 -11.19
C SER A 149 -13.81 29.91 -11.52
N LYS A 150 -13.35 30.01 -12.77
CA LYS A 150 -12.11 29.33 -13.21
C LYS A 150 -10.89 29.68 -12.35
N ILE A 151 -10.81 30.92 -11.85
CA ILE A 151 -9.72 31.35 -10.97
C ILE A 151 -9.76 30.60 -9.64
N GLU A 152 -10.92 30.43 -9.05
CA GLU A 152 -11.10 29.64 -7.82
C GLU A 152 -10.83 28.15 -8.08
N GLN A 153 -11.31 27.59 -9.20
CA GLN A 153 -10.98 26.23 -9.63
C GLN A 153 -9.47 25.99 -9.66
N ALA A 154 -8.72 26.91 -10.28
CA ALA A 154 -7.25 26.81 -10.37
C ALA A 154 -6.57 26.86 -9.01
N LYS A 155 -7.07 27.65 -8.05
CA LYS A 155 -6.53 27.70 -6.68
C LYS A 155 -6.80 26.39 -5.91
N ILE A 156 -8.02 25.86 -5.99
CA ILE A 156 -8.39 24.57 -5.38
C ILE A 156 -7.53 23.44 -5.99
N ALA A 157 -7.43 23.41 -7.32
CA ALA A 157 -6.62 22.41 -8.02
C ALA A 157 -5.14 22.49 -7.59
N LYS A 158 -4.60 23.70 -7.43
CA LYS A 158 -3.19 23.90 -7.03
C LYS A 158 -2.91 23.32 -5.63
N ILE A 159 -3.75 23.62 -4.63
CA ILE A 159 -3.50 23.14 -3.26
C ILE A 159 -3.59 21.60 -3.18
N LEU A 160 -4.57 20.99 -3.86
CA LEU A 160 -4.72 19.54 -3.88
C LEU A 160 -3.59 18.85 -4.65
N SER A 161 -3.11 19.46 -5.75
CA SER A 161 -1.96 18.95 -6.49
C SER A 161 -0.67 18.99 -5.67
N LEU A 162 -0.45 20.06 -4.88
CA LEU A 162 0.71 20.13 -3.98
C LEU A 162 0.70 19.04 -2.91
N ILE A 163 -0.50 18.66 -2.41
CA ILE A 163 -0.62 17.55 -1.46
C ILE A 163 -0.33 16.22 -2.17
N ASP A 164 -0.83 16.01 -3.39
CA ASP A 164 -0.52 14.80 -4.16
C ASP A 164 0.98 14.67 -4.46
N GLU A 165 1.66 15.77 -4.81
CA GLU A 165 3.11 15.79 -4.98
C GLU A 165 3.85 15.42 -3.70
N ARG A 166 3.37 15.88 -2.53
CA ARG A 166 3.93 15.52 -1.22
C ARG A 166 3.71 14.03 -0.92
N ILE A 167 2.51 13.50 -1.17
CA ILE A 167 2.19 12.06 -1.00
C ILE A 167 3.12 11.20 -1.87
N ILE A 168 3.30 11.55 -3.13
CA ILE A 168 4.19 10.83 -4.05
C ILE A 168 5.65 10.91 -3.58
N THR A 169 6.11 12.09 -3.18
CA THR A 169 7.48 12.29 -2.70
C THR A 169 7.72 11.50 -1.41
N GLN A 170 6.76 11.54 -0.49
CA GLN A 170 6.81 10.81 0.77
C GLN A 170 6.93 9.30 0.57
N ASN A 171 6.15 8.75 -0.37
CA ASN A 171 6.24 7.33 -0.71
C ASN A 171 7.63 6.96 -1.25
N LYS A 172 8.20 7.79 -2.14
CA LYS A 172 9.56 7.57 -2.65
C LYS A 172 10.64 7.63 -1.56
N ILE A 173 10.47 8.47 -0.54
CA ILE A 173 11.38 8.52 0.61
C ILE A 173 11.31 7.22 1.40
N ILE A 174 10.10 6.71 1.66
CA ILE A 174 9.89 5.43 2.36
C ILE A 174 10.56 4.29 1.58
N GLU A 175 10.30 4.17 0.28
CA GLU A 175 10.90 3.15 -0.59
C GLU A 175 12.43 3.20 -0.59
N LYS A 176 13.03 4.40 -0.59
CA LYS A 176 14.49 4.57 -0.50
C LYS A 176 15.06 4.09 0.84
N TYR A 177 14.40 4.38 1.96
CA TYR A 177 14.84 3.88 3.25
C TYR A 177 14.69 2.36 3.38
N GLU A 178 13.59 1.79 2.86
CA GLU A 178 13.40 0.34 2.84
C GLU A 178 14.48 -0.35 1.97
N SER A 179 14.82 0.23 0.83
CA SER A 179 15.93 -0.25 -0.03
C SER A 179 17.30 -0.09 0.67
N LEU A 180 17.50 0.97 1.45
CA LEU A 180 18.74 1.19 2.20
C LEU A 180 18.96 0.13 3.27
N ILE A 181 17.92 -0.27 4.02
CA ILE A 181 18.00 -1.38 4.97
C ILE A 181 18.48 -2.65 4.26
N GLN A 182 17.89 -2.98 3.11
CA GLN A 182 18.27 -4.17 2.34
C GLN A 182 19.72 -4.11 1.87
N ALA A 183 20.15 -2.95 1.37
CA ALA A 183 21.52 -2.75 0.89
C ALA A 183 22.55 -2.87 2.02
N ILE A 184 22.28 -2.29 3.19
CA ILE A 184 23.19 -2.38 4.37
C ILE A 184 23.38 -3.84 4.80
N ILE A 185 22.28 -4.61 4.95
CA ILE A 185 22.37 -6.01 5.35
C ILE A 185 23.15 -6.82 4.32
N TYR A 186 22.83 -6.64 3.03
CA TYR A 186 23.53 -7.33 1.96
C TYR A 186 25.02 -7.01 1.97
N GLN A 187 25.38 -5.73 1.99
CA GLN A 187 26.77 -5.29 1.95
C GLN A 187 27.56 -5.77 3.17
N LYS A 188 27.01 -5.57 4.37
CA LYS A 188 27.64 -6.03 5.62
C LYS A 188 27.87 -7.53 5.65
N LYS A 189 26.88 -8.32 5.18
CA LYS A 189 27.02 -9.77 5.03
C LYS A 189 28.16 -10.14 4.06
N MET A 190 28.19 -9.50 2.89
CA MET A 190 29.20 -9.81 1.86
C MET A 190 30.62 -9.43 2.32
N ASP A 191 30.75 -8.24 2.92
CA ASP A 191 32.03 -7.77 3.45
C ASP A 191 32.51 -8.65 4.61
N GLY A 192 31.63 -8.95 5.57
CA GLY A 192 31.97 -9.77 6.73
C GLY A 192 32.39 -11.20 6.36
N ILE A 193 31.74 -11.81 5.35
CA ILE A 193 32.15 -13.12 4.83
C ILE A 193 33.52 -13.02 4.14
N ARG A 194 33.74 -12.01 3.30
CA ARG A 194 35.00 -11.79 2.56
C ARG A 194 36.19 -11.57 3.50
N GLU A 195 35.98 -10.80 4.56
CA GLU A 195 37.01 -10.42 5.55
C GLU A 195 37.19 -11.46 6.66
N GLY A 196 36.34 -12.50 6.70
CA GLY A 196 36.37 -13.53 7.74
C GLY A 196 35.82 -13.06 9.11
N ASN A 197 35.17 -11.91 9.15
CA ASN A 197 34.56 -11.34 10.37
C ASN A 197 33.18 -11.94 10.67
N TRP A 198 32.61 -12.68 9.72
CA TRP A 198 31.34 -13.38 9.89
C TRP A 198 31.54 -14.89 9.74
N GLN A 199 30.85 -15.66 10.55
CA GLN A 199 30.87 -17.12 10.53
C GLN A 199 29.48 -17.71 10.39
N LYS A 200 29.42 -18.97 9.91
CA LYS A 200 28.15 -19.74 9.93
C LYS A 200 27.80 -20.07 11.37
N THR A 201 26.69 -19.53 11.83
CA THR A 201 26.17 -19.74 13.18
C THR A 201 24.83 -20.45 13.12
N GLU A 202 24.71 -21.61 13.76
CA GLU A 202 23.43 -22.30 13.90
C GLU A 202 22.47 -21.46 14.73
N LEU A 203 21.20 -21.39 14.32
CA LEU A 203 20.21 -20.64 15.09
C LEU A 203 19.95 -21.20 16.49
N SER A 204 20.17 -22.50 16.72
CA SER A 204 20.12 -23.13 18.04
C SER A 204 21.08 -22.51 19.07
N LYS A 205 22.16 -21.86 18.62
CA LYS A 205 23.12 -21.15 19.48
C LYS A 205 22.63 -19.78 19.94
N VAL A 206 21.67 -19.20 19.22
CA VAL A 206 21.21 -17.81 19.43
C VAL A 206 19.70 -17.70 19.65
N LEU A 207 18.95 -18.77 19.42
CA LEU A 207 17.50 -18.87 19.63
C LEU A 207 17.17 -20.11 20.46
N GLN A 208 16.18 -19.98 21.33
CA GLN A 208 15.56 -21.08 22.08
C GLN A 208 14.07 -21.18 21.74
N GLU A 209 13.55 -22.38 21.48
CA GLU A 209 12.12 -22.58 21.26
C GLU A 209 11.31 -22.14 22.49
N ARG A 210 10.23 -21.39 22.25
CA ARG A 210 9.24 -21.08 23.29
C ARG A 210 8.11 -22.10 23.21
N THR A 211 7.97 -22.91 24.23
CA THR A 211 6.96 -23.98 24.31
C THR A 211 5.69 -23.57 25.08
N GLU A 212 5.66 -22.32 25.60
CA GLU A 212 4.54 -21.78 26.38
C GLU A 212 3.24 -21.76 25.59
N LYS A 213 2.16 -22.27 26.18
CA LYS A 213 0.82 -22.35 25.56
C LYS A 213 -0.12 -21.29 26.11
N ASN A 214 -1.13 -20.94 25.31
CA ASN A 214 -2.07 -19.84 25.57
C ASN A 214 -3.14 -20.20 26.62
N ILE A 215 -2.75 -20.76 27.74
CA ILE A 215 -3.67 -21.11 28.84
C ILE A 215 -4.31 -19.86 29.50
N ASN A 216 -3.69 -18.69 29.34
CA ASN A 216 -4.16 -17.43 29.90
C ASN A 216 -5.12 -16.66 28.97
N GLY A 217 -5.48 -17.19 27.79
CA GLY A 217 -6.42 -16.58 26.88
C GLY A 217 -5.92 -15.28 26.21
N TYR A 218 -4.62 -15.18 25.92
CA TYR A 218 -4.06 -14.01 25.23
C TYR A 218 -4.69 -13.83 23.84
N THR A 219 -4.73 -12.58 23.40
CA THR A 219 -5.26 -12.19 22.09
C THR A 219 -4.54 -12.91 20.94
N VAL A 220 -5.31 -13.45 20.01
CA VAL A 220 -4.77 -14.15 18.84
C VAL A 220 -4.29 -13.15 17.80
N CYS A 221 -3.06 -13.36 17.33
CA CYS A 221 -2.38 -12.56 16.33
C CYS A 221 -2.11 -13.35 15.05
N SER A 222 -2.05 -12.66 13.94
CA SER A 222 -1.49 -13.12 12.66
C SER A 222 -0.07 -12.56 12.48
N VAL A 223 0.63 -13.05 11.45
CA VAL A 223 1.94 -12.51 11.07
C VAL A 223 1.89 -12.08 9.62
N SER A 224 2.17 -10.80 9.38
CA SER A 224 2.15 -10.15 8.07
C SER A 224 3.57 -9.86 7.58
N VAL A 225 3.78 -9.86 6.27
CA VAL A 225 5.06 -9.47 5.65
C VAL A 225 5.39 -8.02 6.02
N SER A 226 4.42 -7.10 5.93
CA SER A 226 4.63 -5.66 6.09
C SER A 226 4.53 -5.18 7.55
N GLN A 227 3.69 -5.82 8.38
CA GLN A 227 3.37 -5.34 9.73
C GLN A 227 3.92 -6.24 10.85
N GLY A 228 4.52 -7.41 10.51
CA GLY A 228 4.99 -8.37 11.49
C GLY A 228 3.84 -9.04 12.26
N VAL A 229 4.03 -9.25 13.57
CA VAL A 229 3.00 -9.81 14.45
C VAL A 229 1.94 -8.74 14.72
N ILE A 230 0.70 -9.01 14.37
CA ILE A 230 -0.43 -8.05 14.42
C ILE A 230 -1.72 -8.73 14.87
N ASN A 231 -2.59 -7.98 15.54
CA ASN A 231 -3.92 -8.46 15.92
C ASN A 231 -4.68 -8.97 14.71
N GLN A 232 -5.20 -10.21 14.80
CA GLN A 232 -5.83 -10.89 13.67
C GLN A 232 -7.12 -10.17 13.21
N ILE A 233 -7.92 -9.66 14.15
CA ILE A 233 -9.18 -8.98 13.83
C ILE A 233 -8.90 -7.62 13.18
N GLU A 234 -7.94 -6.85 13.71
CA GLU A 234 -7.56 -5.55 13.15
C GLU A 234 -7.01 -5.67 11.73
N TYR A 235 -6.28 -6.76 11.45
CA TYR A 235 -5.64 -6.99 10.16
C TYR A 235 -6.56 -7.60 9.11
N LEU A 236 -7.39 -8.58 9.49
CA LEU A 236 -8.21 -9.38 8.56
C LEU A 236 -9.71 -9.02 8.61
N GLY A 237 -10.10 -8.09 9.50
CA GLY A 237 -11.50 -7.70 9.71
C GLY A 237 -12.35 -8.74 10.44
N ARG A 238 -11.81 -9.94 10.67
CA ARG A 238 -12.47 -11.05 11.41
C ARG A 238 -11.44 -11.99 12.02
N SER A 239 -11.87 -12.75 13.03
CA SER A 239 -11.05 -13.83 13.59
C SER A 239 -11.16 -15.11 12.74
N PHE A 240 -10.02 -15.77 12.50
CA PHE A 240 -9.91 -17.12 11.95
C PHE A 240 -9.42 -18.12 13.01
N ALA A 241 -9.28 -17.67 14.26
CA ALA A 241 -8.88 -18.53 15.35
C ALA A 241 -9.93 -19.60 15.62
N ALA A 242 -9.49 -20.76 16.10
CA ALA A 242 -10.38 -21.76 16.63
C ALA A 242 -11.17 -21.23 17.85
N LYS A 243 -12.31 -21.83 18.19
CA LYS A 243 -13.06 -21.46 19.39
C LYS A 243 -12.22 -21.68 20.66
N GLU A 244 -11.41 -22.73 20.66
CA GLU A 244 -10.47 -23.08 21.73
C GLU A 244 -9.04 -22.76 21.28
N THR A 245 -8.35 -21.87 22.01
CA THR A 245 -7.01 -21.37 21.66
C THR A 245 -5.96 -21.65 22.74
N SER A 246 -6.27 -22.46 23.76
CA SER A 246 -5.33 -22.80 24.85
C SER A 246 -4.07 -23.51 24.35
N HIS A 247 -4.17 -24.23 23.22
CA HIS A 247 -3.06 -24.92 22.57
C HIS A 247 -2.21 -24.04 21.65
N TYR A 248 -2.59 -22.75 21.44
CA TYR A 248 -1.83 -21.79 20.63
C TYR A 248 -0.49 -21.47 21.30
N ASN A 249 0.48 -21.06 20.49
CA ASN A 249 1.81 -20.69 20.99
C ASN A 249 1.82 -19.26 21.49
N VAL A 250 2.36 -19.02 22.69
CA VAL A 250 2.54 -17.67 23.23
C VAL A 250 3.71 -16.98 22.55
N VAL A 251 3.53 -15.70 22.24
CA VAL A 251 4.57 -14.81 21.72
C VAL A 251 4.72 -13.63 22.66
N LYS A 252 5.94 -13.33 23.05
CA LYS A 252 6.29 -12.16 23.88
C LYS A 252 7.07 -11.14 23.04
N TYR A 253 7.22 -9.94 23.59
CA TYR A 253 8.06 -8.92 22.98
C TYR A 253 9.48 -9.46 22.75
N GLY A 254 10.01 -9.25 21.56
CA GLY A 254 11.34 -9.72 21.17
C GLY A 254 11.39 -11.12 20.55
N ASP A 255 10.37 -11.95 20.71
CA ASP A 255 10.35 -13.30 20.13
C ASP A 255 10.37 -13.26 18.60
N ILE A 256 11.02 -14.25 18.00
CA ILE A 256 11.01 -14.52 16.57
C ILE A 256 9.91 -15.52 16.26
N VAL A 257 9.05 -15.17 15.30
CA VAL A 257 7.93 -16.03 14.85
C VAL A 257 8.16 -16.46 13.41
N TYR A 258 8.06 -17.78 13.15
CA TYR A 258 8.13 -18.35 11.81
C TYR A 258 6.79 -18.99 11.43
N THR A 259 6.19 -18.56 10.30
CA THR A 259 4.80 -18.92 9.94
C THR A 259 4.62 -20.26 9.25
N LYS A 260 5.66 -20.83 8.66
CA LYS A 260 5.62 -22.11 7.90
C LYS A 260 4.59 -22.11 6.73
N SER A 261 4.16 -20.94 6.27
CA SER A 261 3.16 -20.79 5.20
C SER A 261 3.63 -19.85 4.13
N PRO A 262 3.46 -20.18 2.83
CA PRO A 262 3.80 -19.30 1.72
C PRO A 262 3.07 -17.95 1.80
N THR A 263 3.77 -16.86 1.54
CA THR A 263 3.19 -15.51 1.57
C THR A 263 3.97 -14.59 0.65
N GLY A 264 3.37 -14.10 -0.44
CA GLY A 264 4.03 -13.20 -1.40
C GLY A 264 5.37 -13.74 -1.89
N ASP A 265 6.41 -12.94 -1.75
CA ASP A 265 7.79 -13.28 -2.17
C ASP A 265 8.50 -14.27 -1.22
N PHE A 266 7.79 -14.80 -0.22
CA PHE A 266 8.30 -15.76 0.76
C PHE A 266 7.65 -17.13 0.57
N PRO A 267 8.12 -17.96 -0.38
CA PRO A 267 7.46 -19.22 -0.73
C PRO A 267 7.48 -20.26 0.38
N TYR A 268 8.34 -20.11 1.39
CA TYR A 268 8.50 -21.08 2.51
C TYR A 268 8.15 -20.49 3.88
N GLY A 269 7.45 -19.35 3.88
CA GLY A 269 7.01 -18.66 5.09
C GLY A 269 7.90 -17.48 5.47
N ILE A 270 7.40 -16.67 6.38
CA ILE A 270 8.03 -15.45 6.87
C ILE A 270 8.55 -15.62 8.29
N VAL A 271 9.67 -14.97 8.56
CA VAL A 271 10.29 -14.91 9.89
C VAL A 271 10.25 -13.46 10.37
N LYS A 272 9.60 -13.18 11.50
CA LYS A 272 9.41 -11.82 12.03
C LYS A 272 9.65 -11.77 13.53
N ARG A 273 10.23 -10.66 14.00
CA ARG A 273 10.31 -10.34 15.43
C ARG A 273 8.99 -9.72 15.89
N SER A 274 8.55 -10.08 17.09
CA SER A 274 7.41 -9.45 17.75
C SER A 274 7.80 -8.13 18.39
N TYR A 275 7.05 -7.06 18.07
CA TYR A 275 7.16 -5.74 18.70
C TYR A 275 5.95 -5.43 19.59
N ILE A 276 5.05 -6.39 19.80
CA ILE A 276 3.89 -6.23 20.68
C ILE A 276 4.35 -6.34 22.14
N LYS A 277 4.09 -5.30 22.93
CA LYS A 277 4.54 -5.21 24.33
C LYS A 277 3.90 -6.29 25.23
N ASN A 278 2.61 -6.57 25.01
CA ASN A 278 1.89 -7.58 25.77
C ASN A 278 2.10 -8.96 25.18
N ALA A 279 1.98 -10.01 26.00
CA ALA A 279 1.95 -11.38 25.51
C ALA A 279 0.72 -11.58 24.62
N VAL A 280 0.91 -12.26 23.49
CA VAL A 280 -0.12 -12.60 22.51
C VAL A 280 -0.02 -14.07 22.12
N ALA A 281 -0.98 -14.57 21.36
CA ALA A 281 -0.98 -15.95 20.88
C ALA A 281 -0.95 -16.02 19.36
N VAL A 282 -0.28 -17.02 18.80
CA VAL A 282 -0.27 -17.32 17.36
C VAL A 282 -0.62 -18.79 17.11
N SER A 283 -0.96 -19.10 15.87
CA SER A 283 -1.28 -20.47 15.44
C SER A 283 -0.28 -21.50 16.00
N PRO A 284 -0.75 -22.69 16.45
CA PRO A 284 0.15 -23.75 16.90
C PRO A 284 1.06 -24.29 15.79
N LEU A 285 0.74 -23.99 14.53
CA LEU A 285 1.57 -24.36 13.38
C LEU A 285 2.82 -23.49 13.25
N TYR A 286 2.87 -22.33 13.91
CA TYR A 286 4.01 -21.41 13.84
C TYR A 286 5.11 -21.81 14.81
N GLY A 287 6.37 -21.62 14.42
CA GLY A 287 7.49 -21.68 15.35
C GLY A 287 7.63 -20.38 16.11
N VAL A 288 7.89 -20.42 17.41
CA VAL A 288 8.15 -19.26 18.24
C VAL A 288 9.47 -19.46 18.97
N TYR A 289 10.39 -18.50 18.87
CA TYR A 289 11.74 -18.63 19.39
C TYR A 289 12.13 -17.37 20.17
N LYS A 290 12.69 -17.57 21.35
CA LYS A 290 13.25 -16.52 22.19
C LYS A 290 14.72 -16.30 21.82
N PRO A 291 15.14 -15.08 21.39
CA PRO A 291 16.55 -14.77 21.22
C PRO A 291 17.28 -14.74 22.55
N ILE A 292 18.59 -15.07 22.57
CA ILE A 292 19.42 -15.00 23.78
C ILE A 292 19.63 -13.56 24.26
N ASN A 293 19.59 -12.57 23.36
CA ASN A 293 19.52 -11.14 23.68
C ASN A 293 18.71 -10.38 22.60
N ASP A 294 18.37 -9.12 22.89
CA ASP A 294 17.51 -8.31 22.02
C ASP A 294 18.18 -7.96 20.69
N ASN A 295 19.49 -7.65 20.69
CA ASN A 295 20.24 -7.32 19.47
C ASN A 295 20.17 -8.45 18.43
N ILE A 296 20.28 -9.69 18.87
CA ILE A 296 20.16 -10.87 18.01
C ILE A 296 18.75 -10.95 17.41
N GLY A 297 17.72 -10.74 18.22
CA GLY A 297 16.33 -10.71 17.73
C GLY A 297 16.13 -9.64 16.67
N VAL A 298 16.66 -8.44 16.86
CA VAL A 298 16.62 -7.33 15.90
C VAL A 298 17.40 -7.67 14.63
N PHE A 299 18.62 -8.22 14.78
CA PHE A 299 19.43 -8.63 13.63
C PHE A 299 18.69 -9.68 12.76
N LEU A 300 18.16 -10.72 13.38
CA LEU A 300 17.43 -11.78 12.68
C LEU A 300 16.19 -11.24 12.00
N HIS A 301 15.47 -10.31 12.62
CA HIS A 301 14.34 -9.64 11.98
C HIS A 301 14.73 -8.99 10.65
N PHE A 302 15.77 -8.15 10.66
CA PHE A 302 16.23 -7.48 9.45
C PHE A 302 16.85 -8.44 8.43
N TYR A 303 17.60 -9.45 8.90
CA TYR A 303 18.19 -10.47 8.03
C TYR A 303 17.12 -11.22 7.23
N PHE A 304 16.06 -11.66 7.88
CA PHE A 304 14.95 -12.40 7.27
C PHE A 304 13.89 -11.52 6.58
N MET A 305 13.97 -10.20 6.71
CA MET A 305 13.18 -9.30 5.86
C MET A 305 13.55 -9.40 4.38
N GLN A 306 14.77 -9.84 4.04
CA GLN A 306 15.16 -10.12 2.68
C GLN A 306 14.64 -11.49 2.25
N SER A 307 13.80 -11.52 1.20
CA SER A 307 13.22 -12.77 0.69
C SER A 307 14.28 -13.79 0.26
N ASN A 308 15.39 -13.32 -0.35
CA ASN A 308 16.52 -14.19 -0.72
C ASN A 308 17.20 -14.82 0.49
N ASN A 309 17.39 -14.09 1.60
CA ASN A 309 17.97 -14.66 2.80
C ASN A 309 17.03 -15.71 3.44
N ALA A 310 15.73 -15.40 3.50
CA ALA A 310 14.71 -16.33 3.97
C ALA A 310 14.65 -17.58 3.08
N PHE A 311 14.65 -17.40 1.76
CA PHE A 311 14.68 -18.49 0.79
C PHE A 311 15.89 -19.39 0.99
N ASN A 312 17.11 -18.83 0.98
CA ASN A 312 18.35 -19.57 1.10
C ASN A 312 18.46 -20.33 2.44
N TYR A 313 17.85 -19.79 3.49
CA TYR A 313 17.81 -20.43 4.80
C TYR A 313 16.78 -21.58 4.85
N LEU A 314 15.57 -21.38 4.34
CA LEU A 314 14.45 -22.28 4.50
C LEU A 314 14.40 -23.39 3.45
N HIS A 315 14.80 -23.10 2.19
CA HIS A 315 14.74 -24.05 1.08
C HIS A 315 15.42 -25.40 1.35
N PRO A 316 16.64 -25.46 1.94
CA PRO A 316 17.31 -26.74 2.24
C PRO A 316 16.59 -27.56 3.33
N LEU A 317 15.72 -26.93 4.10
CA LEU A 317 15.03 -27.58 5.24
C LEU A 317 13.73 -28.29 4.85
N ILE A 318 13.25 -28.06 3.63
CA ILE A 318 11.95 -28.54 3.19
C ILE A 318 11.95 -30.06 3.11
N GLN A 319 10.99 -30.66 3.78
CA GLN A 319 10.59 -32.04 3.55
C GLN A 319 9.32 -32.05 2.70
N LYS A 320 9.36 -32.73 1.56
CA LYS A 320 8.15 -32.97 0.75
C LYS A 320 7.22 -33.92 1.53
N GLY A 321 6.23 -33.35 2.18
CA GLY A 321 5.14 -34.12 2.79
C GLY A 321 4.08 -34.53 1.77
N ALA A 322 3.19 -35.43 2.15
CA ALA A 322 2.00 -35.73 1.37
C ALA A 322 1.21 -34.43 1.10
N LYS A 323 0.80 -34.20 -0.15
CA LYS A 323 0.07 -33.01 -0.62
C LYS A 323 0.90 -31.71 -0.75
N ASN A 324 2.22 -31.76 -1.03
CA ASN A 324 3.07 -30.57 -1.21
C ASN A 324 3.08 -29.59 -0.01
N THR A 325 2.76 -30.03 1.19
CA THR A 325 2.83 -29.20 2.39
C THR A 325 4.28 -28.97 2.79
N ILE A 326 4.61 -27.72 3.10
CA ILE A 326 5.93 -27.32 3.62
C ILE A 326 5.97 -27.79 5.08
N ASN A 327 6.79 -28.82 5.34
CA ASN A 327 7.03 -29.28 6.71
C ASN A 327 8.46 -28.97 7.13
N ILE A 328 8.65 -27.95 7.96
CA ILE A 328 9.91 -27.61 8.62
C ILE A 328 9.67 -27.67 10.13
N THR A 329 10.25 -28.70 10.79
CA THR A 329 10.18 -28.82 12.25
C THR A 329 10.99 -27.72 12.94
N ASN A 330 10.70 -27.46 14.22
CA ASN A 330 11.43 -26.44 14.99
C ASN A 330 12.92 -26.81 15.14
N ASP A 331 13.23 -28.08 15.34
CA ASP A 331 14.62 -28.58 15.42
C ASP A 331 15.38 -28.33 14.11
N ARG A 332 14.76 -28.59 12.98
CA ARG A 332 15.41 -28.31 11.67
C ARG A 332 15.58 -26.82 11.43
N PHE A 333 14.59 -26.00 11.82
CA PHE A 333 14.71 -24.56 11.75
C PHE A 333 15.88 -24.07 12.62
N LEU A 334 16.02 -24.53 13.83
CA LEU A 334 17.08 -24.15 14.75
C LEU A 334 18.47 -24.71 14.35
N GLY A 335 18.50 -25.92 13.75
CA GLY A 335 19.75 -26.61 13.40
C GLY A 335 20.43 -26.09 12.13
N ASN A 336 19.78 -25.18 11.37
CA ASN A 336 20.42 -24.57 10.21
C ASN A 336 21.18 -23.30 10.61
N SER A 337 22.10 -22.86 9.75
CA SER A 337 23.04 -21.77 10.02
C SER A 337 22.83 -20.57 9.09
N ILE A 338 23.08 -19.39 9.61
CA ILE A 338 23.21 -18.14 8.84
C ILE A 338 24.62 -17.56 8.99
N PRO A 339 25.09 -16.75 8.04
CA PRO A 339 26.23 -15.88 8.27
C PRO A 339 25.89 -14.87 9.38
N PHE A 340 26.72 -14.79 10.40
CA PHE A 340 26.53 -13.94 11.57
C PHE A 340 27.85 -13.29 11.99
N PRO A 341 27.86 -12.01 12.44
CA PRO A 341 29.06 -11.36 12.94
C PRO A 341 29.69 -12.14 14.10
N ILE A 342 31.02 -12.26 14.10
CA ILE A 342 31.76 -12.89 15.19
C ILE A 342 31.82 -11.95 16.40
N ALA A 343 32.08 -10.65 16.15
CA ALA A 343 32.12 -9.64 17.16
C ALA A 343 30.72 -9.13 17.55
N GLU A 344 30.40 -9.14 18.83
CA GLU A 344 29.12 -8.65 19.37
C GLU A 344 28.94 -7.16 19.10
N ASP A 345 30.00 -6.38 19.13
CA ASP A 345 29.98 -4.94 18.84
C ASP A 345 29.56 -4.65 17.40
N GLU A 346 29.99 -5.48 16.45
CA GLU A 346 29.58 -5.33 15.04
C GLU A 346 28.09 -5.61 14.87
N ALA A 347 27.58 -6.68 15.49
CA ALA A 347 26.14 -6.99 15.47
C ALA A 347 25.33 -5.83 16.09
N THR A 348 25.79 -5.29 17.20
CA THR A 348 25.17 -4.15 17.89
C THR A 348 25.20 -2.89 17.04
N TYR A 349 26.32 -2.57 16.39
CA TYR A 349 26.43 -1.44 15.48
C TYR A 349 25.46 -1.54 14.31
N ILE A 350 25.39 -2.72 13.67
CA ILE A 350 24.48 -2.96 12.54
C ILE A 350 23.02 -2.80 12.99
N THR A 351 22.62 -3.42 14.10
CA THR A 351 21.24 -3.37 14.59
C THR A 351 20.83 -1.96 15.01
N ASN A 352 21.70 -1.18 15.62
CA ASN A 352 21.44 0.22 15.98
C ASN A 352 21.24 1.09 14.73
N ALA A 353 22.07 0.93 13.70
CA ALA A 353 21.94 1.64 12.44
C ALA A 353 20.60 1.29 11.75
N LEU A 354 20.28 -0.01 11.65
CA LEU A 354 19.04 -0.47 11.01
C LEU A 354 17.79 -0.04 11.77
N THR A 355 17.83 -0.09 13.12
CA THR A 355 16.73 0.38 13.98
C THR A 355 16.51 1.89 13.81
N SER A 356 17.59 2.67 13.70
CA SER A 356 17.49 4.11 13.46
C SER A 356 16.83 4.43 12.12
N ILE A 357 17.15 3.66 11.07
CA ILE A 357 16.51 3.79 9.74
C ILE A 357 15.04 3.35 9.82
N GLN A 358 14.74 2.23 10.52
CA GLN A 358 13.37 1.77 10.71
C GLN A 358 12.52 2.81 11.43
N THR A 359 13.05 3.45 12.47
CA THR A 359 12.36 4.54 13.17
C THR A 359 12.04 5.71 12.23
N LYS A 360 12.97 6.06 11.32
CA LYS A 360 12.69 7.06 10.28
C LYS A 360 11.57 6.61 9.34
N ILE A 361 11.60 5.35 8.87
CA ILE A 361 10.53 4.80 8.02
C ILE A 361 9.17 4.91 8.72
N ASP A 362 9.09 4.60 10.01
CA ASP A 362 7.83 4.66 10.76
C ASP A 362 7.31 6.10 10.89
N MET A 363 8.22 7.07 11.12
CA MET A 363 7.88 8.50 11.12
C MET A 363 7.39 8.96 9.74
N GLU A 364 8.06 8.58 8.65
CA GLU A 364 7.68 8.94 7.29
C GLU A 364 6.35 8.29 6.88
N LYS A 365 6.08 7.06 7.30
CA LYS A 365 4.78 6.39 7.13
C LYS A 365 3.66 7.10 7.90
N SER A 366 3.95 7.64 9.08
CA SER A 366 2.98 8.44 9.84
C SER A 366 2.67 9.76 9.11
N LEU A 367 3.69 10.44 8.59
CA LEU A 367 3.53 11.67 7.81
C LEU A 367 2.75 11.42 6.51
N PHE A 368 3.06 10.35 5.79
CA PHE A 368 2.30 9.90 4.61
C PHE A 368 0.80 9.77 4.90
N ARG A 369 0.46 9.05 5.98
CA ARG A 369 -0.95 8.90 6.41
C ARG A 369 -1.60 10.23 6.78
N SER A 370 -0.83 11.18 7.31
CA SER A 370 -1.34 12.52 7.64
C SER A 370 -1.70 13.30 6.37
N TYR A 371 -0.86 13.26 5.35
CA TYR A 371 -1.15 13.88 4.05
C TYR A 371 -2.36 13.24 3.35
N GLU A 372 -2.51 11.92 3.41
CA GLU A 372 -3.71 11.26 2.87
C GLU A 372 -4.98 11.72 3.58
N LYS A 373 -4.95 11.83 4.92
CA LYS A 373 -6.09 12.33 5.72
C LYS A 373 -6.39 13.80 5.39
N GLU A 374 -5.36 14.63 5.25
CA GLU A 374 -5.49 16.04 4.88
C GLU A 374 -6.13 16.18 3.49
N LYS A 375 -5.66 15.42 2.50
CA LYS A 375 -6.29 15.37 1.18
C LYS A 375 -7.78 15.02 1.26
N GLN A 376 -8.11 13.96 2.00
CA GLN A 376 -9.50 13.54 2.16
C GLN A 376 -10.36 14.59 2.89
N TYR A 377 -9.79 15.30 3.85
CA TYR A 377 -10.45 16.42 4.53
C TYR A 377 -10.73 17.55 3.54
N LEU A 378 -9.74 18.01 2.78
CA LEU A 378 -9.92 19.09 1.80
C LEU A 378 -10.92 18.73 0.70
N LEU A 379 -10.88 17.48 0.17
CA LEU A 379 -11.86 17.00 -0.79
C LEU A 379 -13.31 17.05 -0.25
N ARG A 380 -13.50 16.84 1.04
CA ARG A 380 -14.83 16.94 1.66
C ARG A 380 -15.27 18.36 1.97
N GLN A 381 -14.32 19.27 2.27
CA GLN A 381 -14.63 20.60 2.75
C GLN A 381 -14.61 21.67 1.67
N MET A 382 -13.78 21.50 0.63
CA MET A 382 -13.61 22.46 -0.47
C MET A 382 -14.51 22.21 -1.68
N PHE A 383 -15.35 21.16 -1.64
CA PHE A 383 -16.34 20.86 -2.69
C PHE A 383 -17.73 20.73 -2.06
N ILE A 384 -18.76 21.07 -2.85
CA ILE A 384 -20.17 21.00 -2.44
C ILE A 384 -20.72 19.60 -2.68
#